data_59f626d483843efd4de992b8f9b9209a
#
_entry.id   59f626d483843efd4de992b8f9b9209a
#
_cell.length_a   1.000
_cell.length_b   1.000
_cell.length_c   1.000
_cell.angle_alpha   90.00
_cell.angle_beta   90.00
_cell.angle_gamma   90.00
#
_symmetry.space_group_name_H-M   'P 1'
#
loop_
_entity.id
_entity.type
_entity.pdbx_description
1 polymer ?
#
loop_
_entity_poly.entity_id
_entity_poly.type
_entity_poly.pdbx_seq_one_letter_code
_entity_poly.pdbx_strand_id
1 'polypeptide(L)'
;MATNASRDSWVVISGGLAEIGYGEIVRGINFGSAPFEPPLRDAHGRPSGGAANRRAEMWMKSRDWLSDPGCAQIPDSDALQADACGPGYGYDSNTRLLLEKKDDMRRRGAASPDQWDAVALTFAEPVADRFARWSGRLAYPDLGVA
;
A
#
# COMPACT_ATOMS: atom_id res chain seq x y z
N MET A 1 -12.45 8.05 27.75
CA MET A 1 -11.36 8.40 26.80
C MET A 1 -10.76 7.10 26.31
N ALA A 2 -11.09 6.66 25.10
CA ALA A 2 -10.49 5.45 24.52
C ALA A 2 -9.14 5.85 23.94
N THR A 3 -8.07 5.46 24.58
CA THR A 3 -6.70 5.59 24.10
C THR A 3 -6.55 4.80 22.79
N ASN A 4 -6.10 5.48 21.77
CA ASN A 4 -5.94 4.97 20.40
C ASN A 4 -4.68 4.09 20.32
N ALA A 5 -4.73 2.94 21.03
CA ALA A 5 -3.60 2.02 21.23
C ALA A 5 -2.95 1.52 19.91
N SER A 6 -3.66 1.63 18.78
CA SER A 6 -3.12 1.21 17.48
C SER A 6 -2.19 2.25 16.83
N ARG A 7 -2.35 3.54 17.13
CA ARG A 7 -1.45 4.59 16.61
C ARG A 7 -0.11 4.61 17.37
N ASP A 8 -0.18 4.39 18.67
CA ASP A 8 1.01 4.49 19.52
C ASP A 8 1.96 3.30 19.32
N SER A 9 1.43 2.10 19.00
CA SER A 9 2.26 0.91 18.76
C SER A 9 3.14 1.01 17.51
N TRP A 10 2.66 1.62 16.42
CA TRP A 10 3.45 1.80 15.20
C TRP A 10 4.56 2.85 15.38
N VAL A 11 4.29 3.91 16.12
CA VAL A 11 5.31 4.92 16.46
C VAL A 11 6.40 4.31 17.32
N VAL A 12 6.05 3.44 18.26
CA VAL A 12 7.03 2.74 19.12
C VAL A 12 7.88 1.76 18.31
N ILE A 13 7.27 0.97 17.40
CA ILE A 13 8.00 0.00 16.58
C ILE A 13 8.93 0.70 15.61
N SER A 14 8.47 1.73 14.89
CA SER A 14 9.30 2.47 13.93
C SER A 14 10.42 3.25 14.63
N GLY A 15 10.16 3.81 15.80
CA GLY A 15 11.17 4.46 16.63
C GLY A 15 12.25 3.48 17.09
N GLY A 16 11.85 2.34 17.66
CA GLY A 16 12.78 1.31 18.09
C GLY A 16 13.63 0.73 16.96
N LEU A 17 13.06 0.54 15.76
CA LEU A 17 13.82 0.09 14.60
C LEU A 17 14.84 1.15 14.13
N ALA A 18 14.50 2.43 14.20
CA ALA A 18 15.42 3.50 13.88
C ALA A 18 16.60 3.55 14.87
N GLU A 19 16.35 3.36 16.16
CA GLU A 19 17.39 3.32 17.20
C GLU A 19 18.41 2.19 17.01
N ILE A 20 17.97 1.05 16.45
CA ILE A 20 18.87 -0.10 16.18
C ILE A 20 19.42 -0.09 14.74
N GLY A 21 19.34 1.05 14.03
CA GLY A 21 20.01 1.26 12.74
C GLY A 21 19.19 0.91 11.51
N TYR A 22 17.90 0.58 11.63
CA TYR A 22 17.03 0.26 10.50
C TYR A 22 16.20 1.46 10.00
N GLY A 23 16.41 2.66 10.51
CA GLY A 23 15.62 3.85 10.19
C GLY A 23 15.64 4.23 8.70
N GLU A 24 16.72 3.94 7.98
CA GLU A 24 16.82 4.17 6.53
C GLU A 24 16.08 3.12 5.68
N ILE A 25 15.76 1.95 6.26
CA ILE A 25 15.21 0.80 5.56
C ILE A 25 13.71 0.66 5.84
N VAL A 26 13.28 1.02 7.05
CA VAL A 26 11.90 0.83 7.52
C VAL A 26 11.14 2.14 7.42
N ARG A 27 10.04 2.12 6.66
CA ARG A 27 9.12 3.24 6.52
C ARG A 27 7.75 2.90 7.06
N GLY A 28 7.26 3.71 7.98
CA GLY A 28 5.91 3.60 8.50
C GLY A 28 4.90 4.22 7.52
N ILE A 29 3.94 3.45 7.04
CA ILE A 29 2.89 3.94 6.15
C ILE A 29 1.61 4.20 6.95
N ASN A 30 1.21 5.46 7.05
CA ASN A 30 -0.08 5.81 7.65
C ASN A 30 -1.19 5.68 6.61
N PHE A 31 -2.06 4.71 6.75
CA PHE A 31 -3.19 4.42 5.86
C PHE A 31 -4.18 5.58 5.74
N GLY A 32 -4.32 6.38 6.79
CA GLY A 32 -5.21 7.55 6.82
C GLY A 32 -4.59 8.83 6.26
N SER A 33 -3.31 8.84 5.92
CA SER A 33 -2.65 10.02 5.35
C SER A 33 -3.16 10.35 3.94
N ALA A 34 -2.78 11.52 3.44
CA ALA A 34 -3.06 11.90 2.06
C ALA A 34 -2.45 10.90 1.07
N PRO A 35 -3.07 10.69 -0.10
CA PRO A 35 -2.50 9.89 -1.18
C PRO A 35 -1.12 10.42 -1.59
N PHE A 36 -0.29 9.55 -2.12
CA PHE A 36 1.01 9.94 -2.70
C PHE A 36 0.81 10.69 -4.03
N GLU A 37 -0.11 10.19 -4.85
CA GLU A 37 -0.46 10.83 -6.11
C GLU A 37 -1.48 11.94 -5.88
N PRO A 38 -1.32 13.08 -6.58
CA PRO A 38 -2.28 14.17 -6.49
C PRO A 38 -3.66 13.72 -6.99
N PRO A 39 -4.75 14.29 -6.47
CA PRO A 39 -6.09 13.98 -6.95
C PRO A 39 -6.25 14.36 -8.43
N LEU A 40 -7.02 13.56 -9.16
CA LEU A 40 -7.46 13.93 -10.49
C LEU A 40 -8.23 15.26 -10.43
N ARG A 41 -8.22 16.01 -11.53
CA ARG A 41 -8.92 17.30 -11.61
C ARG A 41 -9.93 17.29 -12.74
N ASP A 42 -11.06 17.94 -12.51
CA ASP A 42 -12.08 18.19 -13.55
C ASP A 42 -11.61 19.27 -14.53
N ALA A 43 -12.44 19.52 -15.55
CA ALA A 43 -12.19 20.55 -16.56
C ALA A 43 -12.07 21.98 -15.97
N HIS A 44 -12.51 22.19 -14.74
CA HIS A 44 -12.43 23.46 -14.02
C HIS A 44 -11.29 23.50 -13.00
N GLY A 45 -10.41 22.46 -12.99
CA GLY A 45 -9.28 22.35 -12.08
C GLY A 45 -9.63 21.93 -10.65
N ARG A 46 -10.90 21.57 -10.35
CA ARG A 46 -11.31 21.11 -9.03
C ARG A 46 -10.93 19.64 -8.83
N PRO A 47 -10.54 19.22 -7.61
CA PRO A 47 -10.29 17.82 -7.32
C PRO A 47 -11.52 16.97 -7.67
N SER A 48 -11.32 15.94 -8.53
CA SER A 48 -12.39 15.07 -8.98
C SER A 48 -11.84 13.68 -9.25
N GLY A 49 -12.18 12.73 -8.37
CA GLY A 49 -11.71 11.34 -8.49
C GLY A 49 -10.35 11.07 -7.87
N GLY A 50 -9.84 9.87 -8.09
CA GLY A 50 -8.65 9.34 -7.43
C GLY A 50 -8.95 8.77 -6.04
N ALA A 51 -7.92 8.62 -5.21
CA ALA A 51 -8.04 8.09 -3.85
C ALA A 51 -8.27 9.21 -2.82
N ALA A 52 -9.09 8.94 -1.81
CA ALA A 52 -9.31 9.88 -0.71
C ALA A 52 -8.19 9.85 0.33
N ASN A 53 -7.53 8.72 0.48
CA ASN A 53 -6.41 8.52 1.42
C ASN A 53 -5.43 7.48 0.89
N ARG A 54 -4.32 7.30 1.63
CA ARG A 54 -3.23 6.39 1.27
C ARG A 54 -3.68 4.94 1.14
N ARG A 55 -4.56 4.47 2.03
CA ARG A 55 -5.10 3.11 1.95
C ARG A 55 -5.87 2.87 0.66
N ALA A 56 -6.76 3.80 0.31
CA ALA A 56 -7.54 3.70 -0.92
C ALA A 56 -6.65 3.72 -2.17
N GLU A 57 -5.60 4.56 -2.18
CA GLU A 57 -4.62 4.59 -3.27
C GLU A 57 -3.91 3.26 -3.47
N MET A 58 -3.39 2.66 -2.40
CA MET A 58 -2.70 1.38 -2.46
C MET A 58 -3.63 0.25 -2.94
N TRP A 59 -4.87 0.26 -2.50
CA TRP A 59 -5.89 -0.70 -2.93
C TRP A 59 -6.26 -0.52 -4.41
N MET A 60 -6.37 0.72 -4.89
CA MET A 60 -6.59 0.98 -6.32
C MET A 60 -5.43 0.44 -7.15
N LYS A 61 -4.19 0.69 -6.75
CA LYS A 61 -2.99 0.18 -7.43
C LYS A 61 -2.92 -1.34 -7.44
N SER A 62 -3.28 -2.00 -6.33
CA SER A 62 -3.33 -3.46 -6.26
C SER A 62 -4.41 -4.04 -7.18
N ARG A 63 -5.58 -3.40 -7.28
CA ARG A 63 -6.64 -3.76 -8.24
C ARG A 63 -6.15 -3.63 -9.68
N ASP A 64 -5.52 -2.52 -10.01
CA ASP A 64 -5.02 -2.27 -11.37
C ASP A 64 -3.95 -3.29 -11.74
N TRP A 65 -3.06 -3.64 -10.82
CA TRP A 65 -2.08 -4.72 -10.98
C TRP A 65 -2.75 -6.09 -11.22
N LEU A 66 -3.82 -6.43 -10.49
CA LEU A 66 -4.58 -7.67 -10.73
C LEU A 66 -5.27 -7.69 -12.09
N SER A 67 -5.65 -6.51 -12.59
CA SER A 67 -6.38 -6.36 -13.87
C SER A 67 -5.46 -6.42 -15.09
N ASP A 68 -4.15 -6.31 -14.88
CA ASP A 68 -3.18 -6.35 -15.97
C ASP A 68 -2.84 -7.81 -16.34
N PRO A 69 -3.20 -8.27 -17.55
CA PRO A 69 -3.01 -9.66 -17.94
C PRO A 69 -1.54 -10.10 -17.83
N GLY A 70 -1.30 -11.15 -17.07
CA GLY A 70 0.02 -11.77 -16.93
C GLY A 70 0.95 -11.12 -15.92
N CYS A 71 0.55 -10.02 -15.27
CA CYS A 71 1.37 -9.34 -14.27
C CYS A 71 1.19 -9.90 -12.86
N ALA A 72 -0.01 -10.36 -12.52
CA ALA A 72 -0.34 -10.80 -11.17
C ALA A 72 -0.24 -12.32 -11.01
N GLN A 73 0.49 -12.76 -9.99
CA GLN A 73 0.45 -14.13 -9.51
C GLN A 73 0.25 -14.08 -7.99
N ILE A 74 -0.88 -14.61 -7.54
CA ILE A 74 -1.25 -14.68 -6.12
C ILE A 74 -1.57 -16.14 -5.75
N PRO A 75 -1.36 -16.54 -4.49
CA PRO A 75 -1.79 -17.85 -4.03
C PRO A 75 -3.30 -18.05 -4.21
N ASP A 76 -3.71 -19.26 -4.55
CA ASP A 76 -5.11 -19.67 -4.52
C ASP A 76 -5.53 -19.88 -3.05
N SER A 77 -6.15 -18.87 -2.47
CA SER A 77 -6.51 -18.82 -1.05
C SER A 77 -7.86 -18.11 -0.85
N ASP A 78 -8.83 -18.85 -0.34
CA ASP A 78 -10.15 -18.32 0.01
C ASP A 78 -10.05 -17.15 1.01
N ALA A 79 -9.12 -17.22 1.95
CA ALA A 79 -8.91 -16.19 2.95
C ALA A 79 -8.39 -14.89 2.29
N LEU A 80 -7.45 -15.00 1.35
CA LEU A 80 -6.92 -13.84 0.63
C LEU A 80 -7.99 -13.22 -0.28
N GLN A 81 -8.81 -14.06 -0.94
CA GLN A 81 -9.94 -13.61 -1.75
C GLN A 81 -10.99 -12.90 -0.89
N ALA A 82 -11.34 -13.47 0.27
CA ALA A 82 -12.28 -12.86 1.20
C ALA A 82 -11.81 -11.49 1.68
N ASP A 83 -10.52 -11.35 1.99
CA ASP A 83 -9.91 -10.08 2.36
C ASP A 83 -9.95 -9.05 1.22
N ALA A 84 -9.63 -9.48 0.00
CA ALA A 84 -9.63 -8.60 -1.18
C ALA A 84 -11.04 -8.09 -1.55
N CYS A 85 -12.07 -8.92 -1.35
CA CYS A 85 -13.45 -8.61 -1.72
C CYS A 85 -14.30 -8.12 -0.55
N GLY A 86 -13.79 -8.22 0.68
CA GLY A 86 -14.56 -7.98 1.90
C GLY A 86 -14.92 -6.51 2.18
N PRO A 87 -14.01 -5.55 2.01
CA PRO A 87 -14.29 -4.16 2.28
C PRO A 87 -15.26 -3.55 1.28
N GLY A 88 -16.25 -2.83 1.78
CA GLY A 88 -17.06 -1.94 0.96
C GLY A 88 -16.26 -0.70 0.54
N TYR A 89 -16.76 0.02 -0.45
CA TYR A 89 -16.19 1.29 -0.87
C TYR A 89 -17.27 2.32 -1.14
N GLY A 90 -16.89 3.58 -1.11
CA GLY A 90 -17.75 4.71 -1.41
C GLY A 90 -16.93 5.87 -1.98
N TYR A 91 -17.57 7.01 -2.10
CA TYR A 91 -16.93 8.21 -2.59
C TYR A 91 -17.18 9.36 -1.62
N ASP A 92 -16.18 10.21 -1.47
CA ASP A 92 -16.32 11.46 -0.71
C ASP A 92 -16.98 12.57 -1.55
N SER A 93 -17.12 13.76 -0.95
CA SER A 93 -17.71 14.93 -1.62
C SER A 93 -16.94 15.41 -2.88
N ASN A 94 -15.70 14.97 -3.06
CA ASN A 94 -14.86 15.26 -4.23
C ASN A 94 -14.79 14.07 -5.19
N THR A 95 -15.73 13.12 -5.10
CA THR A 95 -15.76 11.89 -5.90
C THR A 95 -14.50 11.02 -5.80
N ARG A 96 -13.72 11.17 -4.71
CA ARG A 96 -12.54 10.35 -4.45
C ARG A 96 -12.95 9.05 -3.77
N LEU A 97 -12.37 7.94 -4.23
CA LEU A 97 -12.64 6.62 -3.67
C LEU A 97 -12.17 6.53 -2.22
N LEU A 98 -13.04 6.01 -1.36
CA LEU A 98 -12.79 5.75 0.04
C LEU A 98 -13.22 4.33 0.38
N LEU A 99 -12.31 3.55 1.00
CA LEU A 99 -12.64 2.23 1.50
C LEU A 99 -13.39 2.31 2.83
N GLU A 100 -14.25 1.31 3.04
CA GLU A 100 -14.92 1.10 4.32
C GLU A 100 -13.90 1.08 5.48
N LYS A 101 -14.25 1.74 6.57
CA LYS A 101 -13.40 1.76 7.76
C LYS A 101 -13.42 0.39 8.44
N LYS A 102 -12.28 -0.03 8.99
CA LYS A 102 -12.16 -1.30 9.74
C LYS A 102 -13.17 -1.40 10.89
N ASP A 103 -13.52 -0.28 11.53
CA ASP A 103 -14.53 -0.24 12.59
C ASP A 103 -15.95 -0.47 12.06
N ASP A 104 -16.26 -0.01 10.85
CA ASP A 104 -17.55 -0.27 10.21
C ASP A 104 -17.66 -1.74 9.79
N MET A 105 -16.58 -2.31 9.24
CA MET A 105 -16.47 -3.73 8.95
C MET A 105 -16.73 -4.59 10.20
N ARG A 106 -16.06 -4.27 11.32
CA ARG A 106 -16.27 -4.98 12.59
C ARG A 106 -17.72 -4.89 13.08
N ARG A 107 -18.35 -3.71 12.95
CA ARG A 107 -19.75 -3.52 13.35
C ARG A 107 -20.72 -4.38 12.58
N ARG A 108 -20.45 -4.68 11.31
CA ARG A 108 -21.28 -5.62 10.50
C ARG A 108 -20.79 -7.07 10.58
N GLY A 109 -19.86 -7.40 11.49
CA GLY A 109 -19.35 -8.75 11.69
C GLY A 109 -18.34 -9.24 10.66
N ALA A 110 -17.79 -8.34 9.82
CA ALA A 110 -16.74 -8.70 8.87
C ALA A 110 -15.35 -8.68 9.51
N ALA A 111 -14.50 -9.57 9.06
CA ALA A 111 -13.10 -9.59 9.46
C ALA A 111 -12.32 -8.38 8.91
N SER A 112 -11.22 -8.03 9.56
CA SER A 112 -10.28 -7.04 9.04
C SER A 112 -9.52 -7.64 7.84
N PRO A 113 -9.35 -6.94 6.73
CA PRO A 113 -8.70 -7.46 5.53
C PRO A 113 -7.18 -7.34 5.64
N ASP A 114 -6.60 -7.95 6.67
CA ASP A 114 -5.20 -7.72 7.05
C ASP A 114 -4.22 -8.33 6.04
N GLN A 115 -4.58 -9.47 5.41
CA GLN A 115 -3.76 -10.08 4.37
C GLN A 115 -3.74 -9.21 3.10
N TRP A 116 -4.90 -8.69 2.67
CA TRP A 116 -4.93 -7.82 1.50
C TRP A 116 -4.35 -6.43 1.78
N ASP A 117 -4.51 -5.89 2.98
CA ASP A 117 -3.80 -4.68 3.39
C ASP A 117 -2.27 -4.87 3.33
N ALA A 118 -1.75 -6.08 3.63
CA ALA A 118 -0.33 -6.38 3.48
C ALA A 118 0.10 -6.45 2.00
N VAL A 119 -0.71 -7.03 1.11
CA VAL A 119 -0.48 -6.98 -0.34
C VAL A 119 -0.52 -5.53 -0.82
N ALA A 120 -1.51 -4.75 -0.41
CA ALA A 120 -1.64 -3.35 -0.81
C ALA A 120 -0.44 -2.50 -0.36
N LEU A 121 0.18 -2.81 0.78
CA LEU A 121 1.39 -2.13 1.26
C LEU A 121 2.56 -2.22 0.28
N THR A 122 2.66 -3.24 -0.56
CA THR A 122 3.71 -3.35 -1.58
C THR A 122 3.62 -2.25 -2.64
N PHE A 123 2.46 -1.58 -2.75
CA PHE A 123 2.20 -0.45 -3.64
C PHE A 123 2.33 0.91 -2.95
N ALA A 124 2.79 0.93 -1.70
CA ALA A 124 2.88 2.18 -0.94
C ALA A 124 3.90 3.16 -1.52
N GLU A 125 5.01 2.66 -2.03
CA GLU A 125 6.06 3.49 -2.62
C GLU A 125 6.53 2.90 -3.95
N PRO A 126 6.96 3.76 -4.90
CA PRO A 126 7.57 3.27 -6.12
C PRO A 126 8.80 2.43 -5.79
N VAL A 127 8.79 1.18 -6.20
CA VAL A 127 9.98 0.34 -6.11
C VAL A 127 10.88 0.73 -7.29
N ALA A 128 12.08 1.24 -6.98
CA ALA A 128 13.08 1.47 -8.01
C ALA A 128 13.36 0.14 -8.72
N ASP A 129 13.26 0.13 -10.03
CA ASP A 129 13.61 -1.02 -10.83
C ASP A 129 15.07 -1.39 -10.54
N ARG A 130 15.29 -2.51 -9.84
CA ARG A 130 16.64 -3.00 -9.55
C ARG A 130 17.43 -3.29 -10.82
N PHE A 131 16.74 -3.59 -11.91
CA PHE A 131 17.36 -3.87 -13.20
C PHE A 131 17.72 -2.58 -13.96
N ALA A 132 17.03 -1.46 -13.75
CA ALA A 132 17.39 -0.18 -14.34
C ALA A 132 18.75 0.36 -13.84
N ARG A 133 19.18 -0.05 -12.64
CA ARG A 133 20.52 0.25 -12.11
C ARG A 133 21.61 -0.70 -12.61
N TRP A 134 21.24 -1.82 -13.24
CA TRP A 134 22.18 -2.88 -13.66
C TRP A 134 22.34 -2.98 -15.17
N SER A 135 22.25 -1.86 -15.89
CA SER A 135 22.70 -1.76 -17.28
C SER A 135 24.25 -1.72 -17.40
N GLY A 136 24.95 -1.73 -16.29
CA GLY A 136 26.41 -1.88 -16.24
C GLY A 136 26.79 -3.35 -16.46
N ARG A 137 27.55 -3.64 -17.53
CA ARG A 137 28.25 -4.90 -17.71
C ARG A 137 28.93 -5.29 -16.40
N LEU A 138 28.60 -6.45 -15.82
CA LEU A 138 29.42 -7.05 -14.76
C LEU A 138 30.80 -7.36 -15.37
N ALA A 139 31.76 -6.50 -15.10
CA ALA A 139 33.16 -6.85 -15.33
C ALA A 139 33.56 -7.77 -14.16
N TYR A 140 33.63 -9.06 -14.41
CA TYR A 140 34.30 -9.96 -13.47
C TYR A 140 35.80 -9.65 -13.51
N PRO A 141 36.44 -9.42 -12.35
CA PRO A 141 37.89 -9.34 -12.33
C PRO A 141 38.44 -10.66 -12.88
N ASP A 142 39.38 -10.55 -13.80
CA ASP A 142 40.04 -11.70 -14.39
C ASP A 142 40.68 -12.51 -13.26
N LEU A 143 40.04 -13.61 -12.88
CA LEU A 143 40.54 -14.52 -11.86
C LEU A 143 41.61 -15.37 -12.52
N GLY A 144 42.73 -14.80 -12.95
CA GLY A 144 43.86 -15.47 -13.57
C GLY A 144 44.04 -16.92 -13.10
N VAL A 145 43.27 -17.83 -13.71
CA VAL A 145 43.42 -19.26 -13.53
C VAL A 145 44.40 -19.69 -14.64
N ALA A 146 45.66 -19.82 -14.26
CA ALA A 146 46.66 -20.43 -15.07
C ALA A 146 46.50 -21.97 -15.07
#